data_8eabd5ffbe3ca0920e7db87e9bdfbde6
#
_entry.id   8eabd5ffbe3ca0920e7db87e9bdfbde6
#
_cell.length_a   1.000
_cell.length_b   1.000
_cell.length_c   1.000
_cell.angle_alpha   90.00
_cell.angle_beta   90.00
_cell.angle_gamma   90.00
#
_symmetry.space_group_name_H-M   'P 1'
#
loop_
_entity.id
_entity.type
_entity.pdbx_description
1 polymer ?
#
loop_
_entity_poly.entity_id
_entity_poly.type
_entity_poly.pdbx_seq_one_letter_code
_entity_poly.pdbx_strand_id
1 'polypeptide(L)'
;MKKAVSLLLTFTLLIGCGCSSASSSTTWNNVSTTPSSNADRNGVNALSGMHLNILGSYHEDMVRRLAEMFETESGCTVSYLRIPTGEGVAKLTAEKDNPTFNVYIGGTVDAHESLKYQGILAAYHSPMENELPVEYIDPDGVWKAQYIETLSIGVNTERWEKEYPGEKIPTTLQDLLNPALRGEIITPDPSTSGTGYTFISSVLQLMGTEEGWKYIRAFNEQVGQYTISGYTAAEKAGLGEYLICVNFLADQLIVNISGYPLKSTVYEGAGWSICPVSVVSGSEKNIAAQKFIDFCISKRALDALVELANCVAVRNDCIAPQDGNRLSELNVNHNYSPIKAAADKADILKRFSILVDDE
;
A
#
# COMPACT_ATOMS: atom_id res chain seq x y z
N MET A 1 59.69 43.42 6.67
CA MET A 1 59.94 43.89 8.05
C MET A 1 58.62 44.25 8.72
N LYS A 2 58.48 43.87 9.98
CA LYS A 2 57.37 44.10 10.95
C LYS A 2 56.22 43.12 10.83
N LYS A 3 56.23 42.09 11.60
CA LYS A 3 56.04 41.77 13.05
C LYS A 3 54.60 41.40 13.34
N ALA A 4 54.48 40.11 13.72
CA ALA A 4 53.35 39.43 14.25
C ALA A 4 52.87 40.04 15.59
N VAL A 5 51.58 39.96 15.86
CA VAL A 5 51.04 39.82 17.21
C VAL A 5 50.01 38.66 17.21
N SER A 6 50.37 37.63 17.96
CA SER A 6 49.57 36.47 18.29
C SER A 6 48.63 36.82 19.43
N LEU A 7 47.36 36.49 19.33
CA LEU A 7 46.42 36.43 20.45
C LEU A 7 45.83 35.02 20.53
N LEU A 8 46.36 34.24 21.44
CA LEU A 8 45.81 32.93 21.84
C LEU A 8 44.52 33.17 22.61
N LEU A 9 43.40 32.67 22.09
CA LEU A 9 42.19 32.40 22.87
C LEU A 9 41.97 30.87 22.90
N THR A 10 42.27 30.29 24.04
CA THR A 10 41.96 28.89 24.36
C THR A 10 40.45 28.76 24.56
N PHE A 11 39.78 28.07 23.63
CA PHE A 11 38.43 27.60 23.81
C PHE A 11 38.47 26.08 24.02
N THR A 12 38.14 25.65 25.23
CA THR A 12 38.04 24.26 25.62
C THR A 12 36.76 23.69 24.99
N LEU A 13 36.87 22.89 23.93
CA LEU A 13 35.76 22.15 23.35
C LEU A 13 35.66 20.83 24.10
N LEU A 14 34.60 20.70 24.89
CA LEU A 14 34.10 19.39 25.36
C LEU A 14 33.51 18.65 24.16
N ILE A 15 34.21 17.65 23.68
CA ILE A 15 33.73 16.71 22.67
C ILE A 15 32.86 15.70 23.41
N GLY A 16 31.56 15.93 23.43
CA GLY A 16 30.55 14.92 23.71
C GLY A 16 30.32 14.09 22.46
N CYS A 17 30.96 12.92 22.41
CA CYS A 17 30.67 11.91 21.38
C CYS A 17 29.30 11.31 21.68
N GLY A 18 28.24 11.87 21.11
CA GLY A 18 26.92 11.28 21.05
C GLY A 18 26.75 10.58 19.71
N CYS A 19 27.04 9.28 19.65
CA CYS A 19 26.54 8.42 18.59
C CYS A 19 25.03 8.29 18.76
N SER A 20 24.26 9.11 18.04
CA SER A 20 22.85 8.84 17.82
C SER A 20 22.76 7.87 16.65
N SER A 21 22.75 6.58 16.97
CA SER A 21 22.14 5.57 16.12
C SER A 21 20.64 5.92 16.05
N ALA A 22 20.20 6.37 14.90
CA ALA A 22 18.79 6.45 14.58
C ALA A 22 18.26 5.02 14.47
N SER A 23 17.88 4.43 15.61
CA SER A 23 16.99 3.28 15.61
C SER A 23 15.61 3.82 15.23
N SER A 24 15.12 3.41 14.05
CA SER A 24 13.72 3.52 13.70
C SER A 24 12.91 2.76 14.76
N SER A 25 12.39 3.49 15.75
CA SER A 25 11.48 2.93 16.73
C SER A 25 10.18 2.63 16.03
N THR A 26 9.92 1.34 15.76
CA THR A 26 8.60 0.83 15.40
C THR A 26 7.67 1.13 16.58
N THR A 27 6.85 2.14 16.46
CA THR A 27 5.90 2.52 17.49
C THR A 27 4.69 1.61 17.40
N TRP A 28 4.48 0.81 18.46
CA TRP A 28 3.20 0.17 18.69
C TRP A 28 2.21 1.24 19.15
N ASN A 29 1.21 1.54 18.32
CA ASN A 29 0.14 2.43 18.73
C ASN A 29 -0.89 1.63 19.53
N ASN A 30 -0.83 1.73 20.85
CA ASN A 30 -1.92 1.30 21.72
C ASN A 30 -2.96 2.41 21.75
N VAL A 31 -4.06 2.23 21.05
CA VAL A 31 -5.22 3.12 21.19
C VAL A 31 -5.93 2.74 22.49
N SER A 32 -5.54 3.38 23.57
CA SER A 32 -6.24 3.26 24.85
C SER A 32 -7.32 4.31 24.93
N THR A 33 -8.53 3.96 24.54
CA THR A 33 -9.70 4.80 24.80
C THR A 33 -10.28 4.43 26.17
N THR A 34 -10.36 5.39 27.08
CA THR A 34 -11.09 5.26 28.34
C THR A 34 -12.55 4.95 28.05
N PRO A 35 -13.16 3.91 28.65
CA PRO A 35 -14.56 3.59 28.38
C PRO A 35 -15.47 4.69 28.92
N SER A 36 -16.20 5.33 28.01
CA SER A 36 -17.38 6.12 28.41
C SER A 36 -18.50 5.17 28.79
N SER A 37 -18.84 5.15 30.07
CA SER A 37 -19.98 4.41 30.61
C SER A 37 -21.29 4.99 30.05
N ASN A 38 -21.98 4.21 29.21
CA ASN A 38 -23.44 4.04 29.12
C ASN A 38 -23.81 3.48 27.76
N ALA A 39 -24.17 2.20 27.70
CA ALA A 39 -25.31 1.75 26.92
C ALA A 39 -25.48 0.24 26.99
N ASP A 40 -26.45 -0.19 27.73
CA ASP A 40 -27.19 -1.42 27.50
C ASP A 40 -27.81 -1.40 26.11
N ARG A 41 -27.30 -2.20 25.18
CA ARG A 41 -28.02 -2.74 24.01
C ARG A 41 -27.34 -3.99 23.51
N ASN A 42 -28.09 -5.06 23.41
CA ASN A 42 -27.77 -6.41 22.93
C ASN A 42 -26.73 -6.42 21.78
N GLY A 43 -25.55 -6.97 22.03
CA GLY A 43 -24.55 -7.30 20.99
C GLY A 43 -23.20 -6.61 21.07
N VAL A 44 -23.05 -5.52 21.77
CA VAL A 44 -21.86 -4.62 21.70
C VAL A 44 -20.62 -5.12 22.46
N ASN A 45 -20.68 -6.21 23.21
CA ASN A 45 -19.57 -6.72 24.02
C ASN A 45 -19.29 -8.20 23.83
N ALA A 46 -19.56 -8.75 22.65
CA ALA A 46 -19.38 -10.19 22.40
C ALA A 46 -17.90 -10.62 22.52
N LEU A 47 -16.94 -9.70 22.32
CA LEU A 47 -15.50 -9.97 22.36
C LEU A 47 -14.80 -9.20 23.49
N SER A 48 -15.54 -8.72 24.50
CA SER A 48 -14.95 -7.99 25.62
C SER A 48 -13.90 -8.82 26.34
N GLY A 49 -12.74 -8.23 26.57
CA GLY A 49 -11.58 -8.89 27.18
C GLY A 49 -10.72 -9.70 26.21
N MET A 50 -11.11 -9.80 24.93
CA MET A 50 -10.26 -10.37 23.89
C MET A 50 -9.33 -9.31 23.31
N HIS A 51 -8.19 -9.76 22.76
CA HIS A 51 -7.20 -8.92 22.11
C HIS A 51 -6.92 -9.43 20.70
N LEU A 52 -6.81 -8.51 19.75
CA LEU A 52 -6.51 -8.78 18.35
C LEU A 52 -5.29 -7.98 17.90
N ASN A 53 -4.30 -8.67 17.34
CA ASN A 53 -3.12 -8.05 16.74
C ASN A 53 -3.23 -8.08 15.22
N ILE A 54 -3.19 -6.92 14.58
CA ILE A 54 -3.31 -6.75 13.14
C ILE A 54 -1.97 -6.31 12.56
N LEU A 55 -1.52 -6.97 11.50
CA LEU A 55 -0.51 -6.44 10.58
C LEU A 55 -1.22 -5.80 9.40
N GLY A 56 -0.92 -4.53 9.11
CA GLY A 56 -1.57 -3.78 8.04
C GLY A 56 -0.59 -3.24 7.01
N SER A 57 -0.94 -3.36 5.73
CA SER A 57 -0.17 -2.79 4.61
C SER A 57 -1.00 -1.84 3.76
N TYR A 58 -2.03 -1.23 4.34
CA TYR A 58 -2.77 -0.08 3.81
C TYR A 58 -2.10 1.24 4.19
N HIS A 59 -2.69 2.36 3.74
CA HIS A 59 -2.47 3.65 4.39
C HIS A 59 -2.87 3.55 5.88
N GLU A 60 -2.11 4.21 6.76
CA GLU A 60 -2.27 4.07 8.21
C GLU A 60 -3.68 4.44 8.68
N ASP A 61 -4.28 5.49 8.12
CA ASP A 61 -5.63 5.91 8.47
C ASP A 61 -6.70 4.85 8.17
N MET A 62 -6.49 4.04 7.12
CA MET A 62 -7.40 2.93 6.78
C MET A 62 -7.31 1.81 7.83
N VAL A 63 -6.09 1.43 8.25
CA VAL A 63 -5.89 0.43 9.31
C VAL A 63 -6.51 0.91 10.61
N ARG A 64 -6.21 2.15 11.00
CA ARG A 64 -6.73 2.79 12.21
C ARG A 64 -8.26 2.85 12.20
N ARG A 65 -8.85 3.26 11.08
CA ARG A 65 -10.31 3.37 10.95
C ARG A 65 -11.00 2.02 11.14
N LEU A 66 -10.49 0.95 10.52
CA LEU A 66 -11.05 -0.39 10.68
C LEU A 66 -10.89 -0.91 12.12
N ALA A 67 -9.73 -0.66 12.74
CA ALA A 67 -9.47 -1.05 14.14
C ALA A 67 -10.45 -0.36 15.10
N GLU A 68 -10.59 0.97 15.03
CA GLU A 68 -11.49 1.76 15.87
C GLU A 68 -12.97 1.36 15.70
N MET A 69 -13.40 1.11 14.46
CA MET A 69 -14.76 0.65 14.18
C MET A 69 -15.02 -0.72 14.80
N PHE A 70 -14.07 -1.66 14.63
CA PHE A 70 -14.21 -3.00 15.16
C PHE A 70 -14.18 -3.02 16.70
N GLU A 71 -13.30 -2.25 17.34
CA GLU A 71 -13.29 -2.08 18.81
C GLU A 71 -14.64 -1.59 19.33
N THR A 72 -15.17 -0.55 18.66
CA THR A 72 -16.46 0.06 19.05
C THR A 72 -17.63 -0.93 18.94
N GLU A 73 -17.62 -1.79 17.92
CA GLU A 73 -18.70 -2.74 17.67
C GLU A 73 -18.62 -3.99 18.51
N SER A 74 -17.40 -4.51 18.72
CA SER A 74 -17.19 -5.83 19.30
C SER A 74 -16.80 -5.82 20.79
N GLY A 75 -16.26 -4.69 21.27
CA GLY A 75 -15.62 -4.58 22.58
C GLY A 75 -14.26 -5.28 22.67
N CYS A 76 -13.73 -5.77 21.55
CA CYS A 76 -12.37 -6.31 21.45
C CYS A 76 -11.34 -5.19 21.55
N THR A 77 -10.21 -5.40 22.21
CA THR A 77 -9.07 -4.48 22.14
C THR A 77 -8.24 -4.82 20.91
N VAL A 78 -7.92 -3.82 20.08
CA VAL A 78 -7.14 -4.01 18.86
C VAL A 78 -5.79 -3.31 18.95
N SER A 79 -4.72 -4.03 18.66
CA SER A 79 -3.41 -3.45 18.37
C SER A 79 -3.07 -3.67 16.90
N TYR A 80 -2.42 -2.69 16.29
CA TYR A 80 -1.98 -2.85 14.91
C TYR A 80 -0.54 -2.35 14.70
N LEU A 81 0.10 -2.92 13.71
CA LEU A 81 1.36 -2.44 13.15
C LEU A 81 1.14 -2.19 11.66
N ARG A 82 1.43 -0.97 11.20
CA ARG A 82 1.42 -0.63 9.77
C ARG A 82 2.84 -0.65 9.21
N ILE A 83 3.08 -1.47 8.18
CA ILE A 83 4.36 -1.53 7.45
C ILE A 83 4.12 -1.77 5.95
N PRO A 84 5.09 -1.44 5.06
CA PRO A 84 5.01 -1.75 3.65
C PRO A 84 4.81 -3.24 3.36
N THR A 85 4.22 -3.56 2.20
CA THR A 85 3.85 -4.94 1.84
C THR A 85 5.02 -5.92 1.90
N GLY A 86 6.18 -5.54 1.34
CA GLY A 86 7.37 -6.41 1.35
C GLY A 86 7.90 -6.69 2.75
N GLU A 87 7.93 -5.66 3.61
CA GLU A 87 8.30 -5.80 5.02
C GLU A 87 7.30 -6.67 5.79
N GLY A 88 5.99 -6.52 5.46
CA GLY A 88 4.92 -7.34 6.04
C GLY A 88 5.10 -8.82 5.72
N VAL A 89 5.38 -9.14 4.46
CA VAL A 89 5.69 -10.51 4.03
C VAL A 89 6.93 -11.05 4.74
N ALA A 90 8.01 -10.28 4.79
CA ALA A 90 9.25 -10.69 5.46
C ALA A 90 9.04 -10.94 6.96
N LYS A 91 8.29 -10.05 7.63
CA LYS A 91 7.97 -10.18 9.06
C LYS A 91 7.14 -11.43 9.36
N LEU A 92 6.03 -11.63 8.64
CA LEU A 92 5.20 -12.84 8.82
C LEU A 92 5.97 -14.12 8.50
N THR A 93 6.85 -14.10 7.50
CA THR A 93 7.72 -15.24 7.18
C THR A 93 8.70 -15.52 8.30
N ALA A 94 9.33 -14.51 8.88
CA ALA A 94 10.26 -14.65 10.00
C ALA A 94 9.58 -15.15 11.28
N GLU A 95 8.30 -14.83 11.49
CA GLU A 95 7.50 -15.22 12.65
C GLU A 95 6.66 -16.49 12.44
N LYS A 96 6.88 -17.22 11.33
CA LYS A 96 6.07 -18.38 10.94
C LYS A 96 5.85 -19.40 12.06
N ASP A 97 6.89 -19.70 12.83
CA ASP A 97 6.84 -20.70 13.90
C ASP A 97 6.29 -20.15 15.24
N ASN A 98 6.21 -18.84 15.38
CA ASN A 98 5.67 -18.16 16.56
C ASN A 98 5.01 -16.83 16.15
N PRO A 99 3.84 -16.86 15.50
CA PRO A 99 3.19 -15.68 14.96
C PRO A 99 2.71 -14.76 16.08
N THR A 100 3.01 -13.46 15.95
CA THR A 100 2.57 -12.40 16.87
C THR A 100 1.32 -11.69 16.40
N PHE A 101 0.96 -11.83 15.13
CA PHE A 101 -0.24 -11.26 14.53
C PHE A 101 -1.32 -12.31 14.31
N ASN A 102 -2.58 -11.89 14.42
CA ASN A 102 -3.73 -12.75 14.18
C ASN A 102 -4.29 -12.61 12.77
N VAL A 103 -4.14 -11.40 12.18
CA VAL A 103 -4.71 -11.04 10.89
C VAL A 103 -3.69 -10.21 10.10
N TYR A 104 -3.65 -10.45 8.80
CA TYR A 104 -2.96 -9.61 7.82
C TYR A 104 -3.96 -8.92 6.91
N ILE A 105 -3.92 -7.59 6.82
CA ILE A 105 -4.84 -6.78 6.02
C ILE A 105 -4.10 -5.88 5.04
N GLY A 106 -4.63 -5.74 3.84
CA GLY A 106 -4.06 -4.87 2.80
C GLY A 106 -2.82 -5.45 2.16
N GLY A 107 -2.06 -4.59 1.52
CA GLY A 107 -1.08 -5.01 0.55
C GLY A 107 -1.77 -5.53 -0.71
N THR A 108 -1.04 -6.22 -1.55
CA THR A 108 -1.54 -6.74 -2.82
C THR A 108 -1.74 -8.26 -2.74
N VAL A 109 -2.62 -8.81 -3.56
CA VAL A 109 -2.98 -10.23 -3.53
C VAL A 109 -1.77 -11.15 -3.75
N ASP A 110 -0.76 -10.73 -4.49
CA ASP A 110 0.47 -11.49 -4.69
C ASP A 110 1.24 -11.74 -3.38
N ALA A 111 1.15 -10.79 -2.42
CA ALA A 111 1.72 -10.98 -1.09
C ALA A 111 0.95 -12.05 -0.30
N HIS A 112 -0.39 -12.00 -0.34
CA HIS A 112 -1.23 -13.01 0.31
C HIS A 112 -1.05 -14.40 -0.32
N GLU A 113 -0.96 -14.50 -1.65
CA GLU A 113 -0.66 -15.75 -2.36
C GLU A 113 0.72 -16.31 -1.96
N SER A 114 1.75 -15.45 -1.89
CA SER A 114 3.07 -15.86 -1.43
C SER A 114 3.06 -16.43 -0.01
N LEU A 115 2.35 -15.76 0.92
CA LEU A 115 2.22 -16.22 2.30
C LEU A 115 1.34 -17.47 2.44
N LYS A 116 0.27 -17.57 1.63
CA LYS A 116 -0.56 -18.77 1.50
C LYS A 116 0.28 -19.97 1.08
N TYR A 117 1.08 -19.81 0.03
CA TYR A 117 1.94 -20.88 -0.49
C TYR A 117 2.96 -21.39 0.55
N GLN A 118 3.40 -20.50 1.43
CA GLN A 118 4.31 -20.84 2.53
C GLN A 118 3.58 -21.43 3.76
N GLY A 119 2.25 -21.50 3.76
CA GLY A 119 1.43 -21.95 4.89
C GLY A 119 1.44 -20.98 6.09
N ILE A 120 1.68 -19.69 5.82
CA ILE A 120 1.72 -18.62 6.84
C ILE A 120 0.32 -18.01 7.03
N LEU A 121 -0.53 -18.09 6.02
CA LEU A 121 -1.93 -17.70 6.11
C LEU A 121 -2.82 -18.93 6.11
N ALA A 122 -3.93 -18.85 6.83
CA ALA A 122 -4.85 -19.95 7.05
C ALA A 122 -6.22 -19.71 6.43
N ALA A 123 -6.88 -20.80 6.04
CA ALA A 123 -8.24 -20.74 5.52
C ALA A 123 -9.24 -20.37 6.64
N TYR A 124 -10.15 -19.48 6.33
CA TYR A 124 -11.35 -19.17 7.11
C TYR A 124 -12.49 -18.86 6.18
N HIS A 125 -13.57 -19.63 6.24
CA HIS A 125 -14.78 -19.40 5.48
C HIS A 125 -15.75 -18.53 6.27
N SER A 126 -15.84 -17.27 5.86
CA SER A 126 -16.76 -16.32 6.46
C SER A 126 -18.21 -16.63 6.06
N PRO A 127 -19.18 -16.56 6.98
CA PRO A 127 -20.59 -16.67 6.63
C PRO A 127 -21.07 -15.57 5.67
N MET A 128 -20.26 -14.50 5.49
CA MET A 128 -20.55 -13.36 4.61
C MET A 128 -19.90 -13.50 3.22
N GLU A 129 -19.15 -14.55 2.93
CA GLU A 129 -18.50 -14.75 1.62
C GLU A 129 -19.48 -14.69 0.45
N ASN A 130 -20.71 -15.18 0.62
CA ASN A 130 -21.74 -15.16 -0.42
C ASN A 130 -22.18 -13.74 -0.83
N GLU A 131 -21.79 -12.72 -0.09
CA GLU A 131 -22.05 -11.31 -0.41
C GLU A 131 -20.98 -10.70 -1.32
N LEU A 132 -19.88 -11.42 -1.56
CA LEU A 132 -18.81 -11.04 -2.46
C LEU A 132 -18.93 -11.76 -3.79
N PRO A 133 -18.57 -11.12 -4.93
CA PRO A 133 -18.37 -11.84 -6.19
C PRO A 133 -17.26 -12.90 -6.04
N VAL A 134 -17.48 -14.07 -6.66
CA VAL A 134 -16.61 -15.25 -6.47
C VAL A 134 -15.15 -15.00 -6.89
N GLU A 135 -14.93 -14.14 -7.85
CA GLU A 135 -13.59 -13.73 -8.32
C GLU A 135 -12.77 -12.94 -7.30
N TYR A 136 -13.40 -12.47 -6.22
CA TYR A 136 -12.77 -11.74 -5.12
C TYR A 136 -12.60 -12.56 -3.84
N ILE A 137 -12.73 -13.88 -3.96
CA ILE A 137 -12.53 -14.83 -2.87
C ILE A 137 -11.52 -15.87 -3.33
N ASP A 138 -10.53 -16.15 -2.47
CA ASP A 138 -9.63 -17.27 -2.72
C ASP A 138 -10.39 -18.60 -2.71
N PRO A 139 -10.26 -19.46 -3.74
CA PRO A 139 -10.92 -20.75 -3.78
C PRO A 139 -10.61 -21.66 -2.58
N ASP A 140 -9.44 -21.53 -1.98
CA ASP A 140 -9.03 -22.26 -0.77
C ASP A 140 -9.45 -21.55 0.53
N GLY A 141 -10.14 -20.41 0.44
CA GLY A 141 -10.67 -19.65 1.57
C GLY A 141 -9.61 -18.88 2.38
N VAL A 142 -8.39 -18.73 1.89
CA VAL A 142 -7.30 -18.11 2.66
C VAL A 142 -7.41 -16.59 2.68
N TRP A 143 -7.80 -15.96 1.57
CA TRP A 143 -7.99 -14.50 1.53
C TRP A 143 -9.35 -14.11 0.95
N LYS A 144 -9.84 -12.94 1.33
CA LYS A 144 -11.01 -12.26 0.79
C LYS A 144 -10.62 -10.84 0.43
N ALA A 145 -11.05 -10.41 -0.76
CA ALA A 145 -10.83 -9.03 -1.19
C ALA A 145 -11.71 -8.05 -0.42
N GLN A 146 -11.20 -6.86 -0.22
CA GLN A 146 -11.94 -5.73 0.32
C GLN A 146 -12.21 -4.70 -0.78
N TYR A 147 -11.18 -4.29 -1.49
CA TYR A 147 -11.27 -3.32 -2.56
C TYR A 147 -10.20 -3.58 -3.63
N ILE A 148 -10.30 -2.82 -4.71
CA ILE A 148 -9.41 -2.89 -5.86
C ILE A 148 -8.62 -1.60 -5.93
N GLU A 149 -7.33 -1.75 -6.19
CA GLU A 149 -6.39 -0.66 -6.46
C GLU A 149 -6.04 -0.65 -7.93
N THR A 150 -6.02 0.53 -8.55
CA THR A 150 -5.62 0.71 -9.94
C THR A 150 -4.40 1.61 -10.04
N LEU A 151 -3.49 1.29 -10.95
CA LEU A 151 -2.32 2.13 -11.22
C LEU A 151 -2.73 3.39 -11.97
N SER A 152 -2.04 4.47 -11.67
CA SER A 152 -2.26 5.78 -12.29
C SER A 152 -0.96 6.58 -12.40
N ILE A 153 -0.98 7.57 -13.27
CA ILE A 153 0.05 8.60 -13.38
C ILE A 153 -0.46 9.82 -12.63
N GLY A 154 0.26 10.26 -11.59
CA GLY A 154 0.00 11.48 -10.85
C GLY A 154 0.99 12.56 -11.25
N VAL A 155 0.52 13.75 -11.61
CA VAL A 155 1.37 14.87 -12.02
C VAL A 155 1.13 16.06 -11.13
N ASN A 156 2.20 16.65 -10.58
CA ASN A 156 2.11 17.92 -9.85
C ASN A 156 1.80 19.05 -10.85
N THR A 157 0.58 19.57 -10.80
CA THR A 157 0.11 20.53 -11.80
C THR A 157 0.75 21.90 -11.68
N GLU A 158 1.10 22.35 -10.49
CA GLU A 158 1.77 23.63 -10.28
C GLU A 158 3.20 23.62 -10.87
N ARG A 159 3.95 22.54 -10.61
CA ARG A 159 5.26 22.37 -11.24
C ARG A 159 5.16 22.23 -12.75
N TRP A 160 4.16 21.43 -13.22
CA TRP A 160 3.95 21.21 -14.65
C TRP A 160 3.69 22.51 -15.40
N GLU A 161 2.77 23.33 -14.92
CA GLU A 161 2.45 24.62 -15.54
C GLU A 161 3.65 25.59 -15.59
N LYS A 162 4.50 25.53 -14.57
CA LYS A 162 5.69 26.37 -14.46
C LYS A 162 6.84 25.90 -15.36
N GLU A 163 7.09 24.59 -15.42
CA GLU A 163 8.28 24.01 -16.06
C GLU A 163 8.01 23.59 -17.52
N TYR A 164 6.75 23.26 -17.83
CA TYR A 164 6.30 22.82 -19.16
C TYR A 164 5.07 23.62 -19.64
N PRO A 165 5.16 24.97 -19.72
CA PRO A 165 4.01 25.82 -20.03
C PRO A 165 3.42 25.51 -21.40
N GLY A 166 2.12 25.14 -21.43
CA GLY A 166 1.41 24.79 -22.66
C GLY A 166 1.60 23.36 -23.14
N GLU A 167 2.44 22.55 -22.50
CA GLU A 167 2.59 21.13 -22.81
C GLU A 167 1.45 20.31 -22.20
N LYS A 168 1.10 19.21 -22.86
CA LYS A 168 0.10 18.28 -22.35
C LYS A 168 0.68 17.47 -21.19
N ILE A 169 -0.11 17.33 -20.13
CA ILE A 169 0.21 16.44 -19.01
C ILE A 169 0.32 15.00 -19.50
N PRO A 170 1.37 14.23 -19.10
CA PRO A 170 1.52 12.81 -19.39
C PRO A 170 0.31 11.99 -18.95
N THR A 171 -0.21 11.17 -19.85
CA THR A 171 -1.40 10.33 -19.62
C THR A 171 -1.21 8.88 -20.06
N THR A 172 -0.10 8.58 -20.71
CA THR A 172 0.22 7.24 -21.24
C THR A 172 1.56 6.75 -20.73
N LEU A 173 1.77 5.44 -20.79
CA LEU A 173 3.08 4.84 -20.48
C LEU A 173 4.17 5.37 -21.42
N GLN A 174 3.83 5.66 -22.69
CA GLN A 174 4.80 6.19 -23.66
C GLN A 174 5.24 7.61 -23.32
N ASP A 175 4.35 8.45 -22.76
CA ASP A 175 4.69 9.82 -22.36
C ASP A 175 5.76 9.83 -21.26
N LEU A 176 5.78 8.80 -20.39
CA LEU A 176 6.75 8.66 -19.31
C LEU A 176 8.19 8.40 -19.79
N LEU A 177 8.36 8.00 -21.04
CA LEU A 177 9.67 7.77 -21.66
C LEU A 177 10.28 9.04 -22.29
N ASN A 178 9.61 10.20 -22.13
CA ASN A 178 10.15 11.47 -22.64
C ASN A 178 11.46 11.81 -21.92
N PRO A 179 12.60 11.98 -22.62
CA PRO A 179 13.89 12.28 -22.02
C PRO A 179 13.91 13.57 -21.17
N ALA A 180 12.97 14.50 -21.42
CA ALA A 180 12.81 15.70 -20.60
C ALA A 180 12.35 15.42 -19.16
N LEU A 181 11.82 14.22 -18.90
CA LEU A 181 11.34 13.78 -17.58
C LEU A 181 12.41 13.01 -16.79
N ARG A 182 13.63 12.90 -17.30
CA ARG A 182 14.70 12.13 -16.66
C ARG A 182 14.98 12.64 -15.26
N GLY A 183 14.84 11.74 -14.27
CA GLY A 183 15.02 12.05 -12.85
C GLY A 183 13.82 12.72 -12.19
N GLU A 184 12.74 12.98 -12.91
CA GLU A 184 11.53 13.65 -12.41
C GLU A 184 10.39 12.69 -12.08
N ILE A 185 10.58 11.39 -12.31
CA ILE A 185 9.59 10.36 -12.00
C ILE A 185 9.97 9.67 -10.69
N ILE A 186 8.99 9.54 -9.80
CA ILE A 186 9.10 8.76 -8.56
C ILE A 186 8.09 7.59 -8.60
N THR A 187 8.52 6.42 -8.19
CA THR A 187 7.68 5.22 -8.18
C THR A 187 8.11 4.29 -7.05
N PRO A 188 7.21 3.41 -6.54
CA PRO A 188 7.61 2.46 -5.51
C PRO A 188 8.53 1.36 -6.05
N ASP A 189 9.47 0.91 -5.22
CA ASP A 189 10.34 -0.22 -5.50
C ASP A 189 9.52 -1.54 -5.54
N PRO A 190 9.60 -2.33 -6.60
CA PRO A 190 8.84 -3.56 -6.72
C PRO A 190 9.23 -4.65 -5.71
N SER A 191 10.41 -4.57 -5.12
CA SER A 191 10.87 -5.52 -4.09
C SER A 191 10.25 -5.25 -2.72
N THR A 192 9.97 -3.99 -2.40
CA THR A 192 9.45 -3.57 -1.08
C THR A 192 7.96 -3.23 -1.11
N SER A 193 7.45 -2.81 -2.27
CA SER A 193 6.07 -2.36 -2.45
C SER A 193 5.28 -3.24 -3.40
N GLY A 194 4.10 -3.68 -2.97
CA GLY A 194 3.14 -4.35 -3.85
C GLY A 194 2.71 -3.48 -5.03
N THR A 195 2.61 -2.17 -4.84
CA THR A 195 2.31 -1.19 -5.90
C THR A 195 3.37 -1.20 -6.99
N GLY A 196 4.66 -1.13 -6.60
CA GLY A 196 5.77 -1.20 -7.54
C GLY A 196 5.80 -2.53 -8.28
N TYR A 197 5.55 -3.63 -7.56
CA TYR A 197 5.45 -4.95 -8.19
C TYR A 197 4.28 -5.04 -9.17
N THR A 198 3.10 -4.52 -8.80
CA THR A 198 1.95 -4.48 -9.71
C THR A 198 2.26 -3.71 -10.99
N PHE A 199 3.01 -2.60 -10.90
CA PHE A 199 3.42 -1.84 -12.08
C PHE A 199 4.28 -2.71 -13.03
N ILE A 200 5.36 -3.30 -12.55
CA ILE A 200 6.25 -4.14 -13.37
C ILE A 200 5.51 -5.32 -13.98
N SER A 201 4.76 -6.06 -13.17
CA SER A 201 4.03 -7.25 -13.62
C SER A 201 2.92 -6.90 -14.64
N SER A 202 2.25 -5.75 -14.47
CA SER A 202 1.21 -5.31 -15.39
C SER A 202 1.77 -4.87 -16.74
N VAL A 203 2.90 -4.18 -16.76
CA VAL A 203 3.62 -3.84 -18.01
C VAL A 203 4.01 -5.10 -18.77
N LEU A 204 4.55 -6.10 -18.08
CA LEU A 204 4.92 -7.39 -18.70
C LEU A 204 3.71 -8.14 -19.26
N GLN A 205 2.57 -8.11 -18.56
CA GLN A 205 1.35 -8.75 -19.07
C GLN A 205 0.68 -7.95 -20.19
N LEU A 206 0.81 -6.63 -20.20
CA LEU A 206 0.25 -5.76 -21.23
C LEU A 206 1.04 -5.85 -22.55
N MET A 207 2.36 -5.76 -22.47
CA MET A 207 3.25 -5.65 -23.64
C MET A 207 3.89 -6.98 -24.06
N GLY A 208 3.77 -8.02 -23.21
CA GLY A 208 4.52 -9.26 -23.35
C GLY A 208 5.94 -9.14 -22.76
N THR A 209 6.57 -10.28 -22.54
CA THR A 209 7.82 -10.35 -21.76
C THR A 209 8.96 -9.55 -22.42
N GLU A 210 9.15 -9.63 -23.74
CA GLU A 210 10.27 -8.99 -24.41
C GLU A 210 10.12 -7.46 -24.45
N GLU A 211 9.00 -6.99 -24.99
CA GLU A 211 8.73 -5.54 -25.11
C GLU A 211 8.51 -4.90 -23.74
N GLY A 212 7.87 -5.62 -22.81
CA GLY A 212 7.71 -5.13 -21.45
C GLY A 212 9.04 -4.87 -20.75
N TRP A 213 10.03 -5.77 -20.87
CA TRP A 213 11.35 -5.52 -20.31
C TRP A 213 12.14 -4.40 -21.00
N LYS A 214 11.95 -4.22 -22.32
CA LYS A 214 12.50 -3.05 -23.02
C LYS A 214 11.92 -1.75 -22.47
N TYR A 215 10.58 -1.73 -22.28
CA TYR A 215 9.90 -0.60 -21.68
C TYR A 215 10.39 -0.31 -20.25
N ILE A 216 10.46 -1.35 -19.37
CA ILE A 216 10.89 -1.20 -18.00
C ILE A 216 12.31 -0.63 -17.91
N ARG A 217 13.23 -1.07 -18.78
CA ARG A 217 14.58 -0.49 -18.86
C ARG A 217 14.55 0.99 -19.23
N ALA A 218 13.82 1.36 -20.28
CA ALA A 218 13.70 2.75 -20.69
C ALA A 218 12.99 3.63 -19.65
N PHE A 219 12.02 3.08 -18.92
CA PHE A 219 11.35 3.74 -17.81
C PHE A 219 12.30 3.95 -16.63
N ASN A 220 13.12 2.95 -16.28
CA ASN A 220 14.12 3.05 -15.21
C ASN A 220 15.06 4.24 -15.42
N GLU A 221 15.47 4.53 -16.65
CA GLU A 221 16.29 5.71 -16.96
C GLU A 221 15.61 7.05 -16.66
N GLN A 222 14.27 7.09 -16.55
CA GLN A 222 13.51 8.30 -16.21
C GLN A 222 13.27 8.43 -14.70
N VAL A 223 13.39 7.32 -13.95
CA VAL A 223 13.12 7.29 -12.50
C VAL A 223 14.21 8.00 -11.74
N GLY A 224 13.82 9.01 -10.96
CA GLY A 224 14.73 9.72 -10.05
C GLY A 224 14.84 9.06 -8.69
N GLN A 225 13.78 8.39 -8.23
CA GLN A 225 13.78 7.68 -6.95
C GLN A 225 12.79 6.53 -6.92
N TYR A 226 13.22 5.42 -6.35
CA TYR A 226 12.36 4.34 -5.88
C TYR A 226 12.03 4.51 -4.40
N THR A 227 10.75 4.34 -4.03
CA THR A 227 10.27 4.48 -2.64
C THR A 227 9.91 3.13 -2.05
N ILE A 228 9.91 3.02 -0.72
CA ILE A 228 9.53 1.79 -0.02
C ILE A 228 8.03 1.52 -0.02
N SER A 229 7.19 2.53 -0.30
CA SER A 229 5.72 2.40 -0.33
C SER A 229 5.09 3.25 -1.42
N GLY A 230 3.86 2.86 -1.85
CA GLY A 230 3.09 3.59 -2.84
C GLY A 230 2.75 5.01 -2.41
N TYR A 231 2.27 5.18 -1.18
CA TYR A 231 1.90 6.48 -0.62
C TYR A 231 3.05 7.49 -0.65
N THR A 232 4.27 7.08 -0.29
CA THR A 232 5.44 7.97 -0.27
C THR A 232 5.73 8.56 -1.66
N ALA A 233 5.49 7.80 -2.74
CA ALA A 233 5.67 8.32 -4.09
C ALA A 233 4.64 9.43 -4.41
N ALA A 234 3.36 9.21 -4.06
CA ALA A 234 2.32 10.22 -4.24
C ALA A 234 2.57 11.48 -3.39
N GLU A 235 2.95 11.29 -2.11
CA GLU A 235 3.24 12.40 -1.19
C GLU A 235 4.37 13.29 -1.71
N LYS A 236 5.51 12.72 -2.12
CA LYS A 236 6.65 13.47 -2.65
C LYS A 236 6.33 14.20 -3.95
N ALA A 237 5.57 13.58 -4.84
CA ALA A 237 5.10 14.26 -6.05
C ALA A 237 4.11 15.39 -5.70
N GLY A 238 3.19 15.17 -4.76
CA GLY A 238 2.28 16.20 -4.26
C GLY A 238 3.00 17.40 -3.67
N LEU A 239 4.06 17.16 -2.87
CA LEU A 239 4.94 18.19 -2.30
C LEU A 239 5.81 18.90 -3.35
N GLY A 240 5.88 18.39 -4.58
CA GLY A 240 6.69 18.95 -5.66
C GLY A 240 8.17 18.57 -5.58
N GLU A 241 8.56 17.58 -4.76
CA GLU A 241 9.93 17.03 -4.79
C GLU A 241 10.21 16.33 -6.12
N TYR A 242 9.20 15.68 -6.69
CA TYR A 242 9.20 15.09 -8.03
C TYR A 242 8.00 15.60 -8.84
N LEU A 243 8.15 15.62 -10.15
CA LEU A 243 7.12 16.13 -11.03
C LEU A 243 5.98 15.10 -11.23
N ILE A 244 6.33 13.82 -11.29
CA ILE A 244 5.42 12.73 -11.62
C ILE A 244 5.58 11.58 -10.64
N CYS A 245 4.47 10.99 -10.19
CA CYS A 245 4.47 9.68 -9.55
C CYS A 245 3.72 8.64 -10.39
N VAL A 246 4.18 7.38 -10.29
CA VAL A 246 3.47 6.23 -10.85
C VAL A 246 3.20 5.25 -9.72
N ASN A 247 1.95 5.22 -9.26
CA ASN A 247 1.52 4.39 -8.12
C ASN A 247 0.00 4.18 -8.15
N PHE A 248 -0.57 3.62 -7.09
CA PHE A 248 -2.01 3.43 -7.01
C PHE A 248 -2.78 4.74 -6.90
N LEU A 249 -3.94 4.77 -7.56
CA LEU A 249 -4.83 5.93 -7.62
C LEU A 249 -5.29 6.40 -6.23
N ALA A 250 -5.64 5.47 -5.34
CA ALA A 250 -6.11 5.81 -4.00
C ALA A 250 -5.08 6.62 -3.20
N ASP A 251 -3.80 6.26 -3.26
CA ASP A 251 -2.73 7.03 -2.62
C ASP A 251 -2.64 8.46 -3.16
N GLN A 252 -2.78 8.63 -4.49
CA GLN A 252 -2.76 9.95 -5.13
C GLN A 252 -3.98 10.79 -4.74
N LEU A 253 -5.16 10.17 -4.62
CA LEU A 253 -6.38 10.85 -4.22
C LEU A 253 -6.33 11.31 -2.76
N ILE A 254 -5.77 10.52 -1.86
CA ILE A 254 -5.53 10.92 -0.46
C ILE A 254 -4.66 12.18 -0.41
N VAL A 255 -3.59 12.22 -1.19
CA VAL A 255 -2.68 13.38 -1.28
C VAL A 255 -3.43 14.60 -1.87
N ASN A 256 -4.22 14.41 -2.92
CA ASN A 256 -5.01 15.48 -3.53
C ASN A 256 -6.07 16.05 -2.57
N ILE A 257 -6.81 15.18 -1.85
CA ILE A 257 -7.80 15.59 -0.84
C ILE A 257 -7.13 16.37 0.30
N SER A 258 -5.87 16.09 0.60
CA SER A 258 -5.06 16.84 1.57
C SER A 258 -4.62 18.23 1.06
N GLY A 259 -5.03 18.61 -0.15
CA GLY A 259 -4.81 19.94 -0.72
C GLY A 259 -3.55 20.09 -1.57
N TYR A 260 -2.86 19.01 -1.89
CA TYR A 260 -1.69 19.06 -2.78
C TYR A 260 -2.12 19.02 -4.26
N PRO A 261 -1.39 19.74 -5.15
CA PRO A 261 -1.78 19.93 -6.56
C PRO A 261 -1.44 18.71 -7.43
N LEU A 262 -1.97 17.54 -7.09
CA LEU A 262 -1.71 16.29 -7.81
C LEU A 262 -2.92 15.94 -8.70
N LYS A 263 -2.69 15.86 -10.02
CA LYS A 263 -3.68 15.41 -10.99
C LYS A 263 -3.41 13.96 -11.37
N SER A 264 -4.37 13.09 -11.14
CA SER A 264 -4.27 11.65 -11.41
C SER A 264 -4.93 11.27 -12.73
N THR A 265 -4.33 10.32 -13.44
CA THR A 265 -4.87 9.73 -14.67
C THR A 265 -4.63 8.22 -14.68
N VAL A 266 -5.70 7.43 -14.72
CA VAL A 266 -5.60 6.00 -15.01
C VAL A 266 -5.28 5.86 -16.50
N TYR A 267 -4.07 5.38 -16.80
CA TYR A 267 -3.61 5.22 -18.18
C TYR A 267 -4.24 4.00 -18.83
N GLU A 268 -4.34 4.01 -20.16
CA GLU A 268 -4.89 2.88 -20.93
C GLU A 268 -4.08 1.60 -20.68
N GLY A 269 -4.78 0.54 -20.31
CA GLY A 269 -4.15 -0.74 -19.97
C GLY A 269 -3.48 -0.76 -18.58
N ALA A 270 -3.85 0.15 -17.69
CA ALA A 270 -3.31 0.20 -16.34
C ALA A 270 -3.47 -1.14 -15.60
N GLY A 271 -2.44 -1.54 -14.87
CA GLY A 271 -2.52 -2.66 -13.95
C GLY A 271 -3.40 -2.35 -12.74
N TRP A 272 -3.85 -3.40 -12.09
CA TRP A 272 -4.66 -3.29 -10.88
C TRP A 272 -4.36 -4.44 -9.92
N SER A 273 -4.73 -4.32 -8.67
CA SER A 273 -4.56 -5.38 -7.68
C SER A 273 -5.78 -5.46 -6.78
N ILE A 274 -5.94 -6.61 -6.17
CA ILE A 274 -6.88 -6.85 -5.09
C ILE A 274 -6.16 -6.56 -3.78
N CYS A 275 -6.83 -5.89 -2.85
CA CYS A 275 -6.37 -5.67 -1.47
C CYS A 275 -7.12 -6.61 -0.52
N PRO A 276 -6.50 -7.72 -0.09
CA PRO A 276 -7.18 -8.74 0.69
C PRO A 276 -7.06 -8.55 2.20
N VAL A 277 -7.81 -9.40 2.90
CA VAL A 277 -7.70 -9.69 4.32
C VAL A 277 -7.57 -11.20 4.54
N SER A 278 -6.71 -11.62 5.48
CA SER A 278 -6.42 -13.03 5.78
C SER A 278 -6.19 -13.26 7.26
N VAL A 279 -6.52 -14.47 7.71
CA VAL A 279 -6.12 -14.98 9.04
C VAL A 279 -4.68 -15.48 8.98
N VAL A 280 -3.87 -15.15 9.97
CA VAL A 280 -2.52 -15.70 10.12
C VAL A 280 -2.62 -17.11 10.73
N SER A 281 -1.84 -18.06 10.22
CA SER A 281 -1.80 -19.45 10.70
C SER A 281 -1.52 -19.51 12.21
N GLY A 282 -2.23 -20.38 12.92
CA GLY A 282 -2.24 -20.41 14.39
C GLY A 282 -3.37 -19.58 15.02
N SER A 283 -4.02 -18.72 14.25
CA SER A 283 -5.16 -17.89 14.69
C SER A 283 -6.50 -18.34 14.12
N GLU A 284 -6.58 -19.51 13.48
CA GLU A 284 -7.80 -20.01 12.80
C GLU A 284 -8.98 -20.18 13.77
N LYS A 285 -8.68 -20.51 15.04
CA LYS A 285 -9.67 -20.68 16.10
C LYS A 285 -9.88 -19.43 16.96
N ASN A 286 -9.17 -18.34 16.67
CA ASN A 286 -9.34 -17.07 17.35
C ASN A 286 -10.64 -16.42 16.88
N ILE A 287 -11.65 -16.38 17.74
CA ILE A 287 -12.96 -15.81 17.41
C ILE A 287 -12.85 -14.32 17.05
N ALA A 288 -11.97 -13.57 17.72
CA ALA A 288 -11.78 -12.15 17.37
C ALA A 288 -11.20 -11.98 15.96
N ALA A 289 -10.25 -12.84 15.55
CA ALA A 289 -9.71 -12.83 14.19
C ALA A 289 -10.80 -13.16 13.16
N GLN A 290 -11.58 -14.21 13.37
CA GLN A 290 -12.70 -14.59 12.49
C GLN A 290 -13.72 -13.44 12.36
N LYS A 291 -14.15 -12.87 13.49
CA LYS A 291 -15.10 -11.76 13.50
C LYS A 291 -14.55 -10.49 12.85
N PHE A 292 -13.23 -10.28 12.94
CA PHE A 292 -12.58 -9.17 12.24
C PHE A 292 -12.57 -9.39 10.72
N ILE A 293 -12.35 -10.62 10.24
CA ILE A 293 -12.50 -10.94 8.81
C ILE A 293 -13.95 -10.69 8.35
N ASP A 294 -14.96 -11.20 9.10
CA ASP A 294 -16.38 -10.96 8.81
C ASP A 294 -16.66 -9.44 8.71
N PHE A 295 -16.17 -8.67 9.69
CA PHE A 295 -16.31 -7.22 9.71
C PHE A 295 -15.64 -6.57 8.48
N CYS A 296 -14.40 -6.94 8.14
CA CYS A 296 -13.62 -6.35 7.07
C CYS A 296 -14.28 -6.48 5.68
N ILE A 297 -15.07 -7.53 5.45
CA ILE A 297 -15.82 -7.74 4.19
C ILE A 297 -17.28 -7.29 4.28
N SER A 298 -17.67 -6.69 5.40
CA SER A 298 -19.02 -6.12 5.56
C SER A 298 -19.16 -4.83 4.73
N LYS A 299 -20.41 -4.57 4.29
CA LYS A 299 -20.72 -3.30 3.60
C LYS A 299 -20.22 -2.08 4.38
N ARG A 300 -20.44 -2.07 5.70
CA ARG A 300 -20.08 -0.94 6.56
C ARG A 300 -18.58 -0.66 6.59
N ALA A 301 -17.76 -1.70 6.70
CA ALA A 301 -16.30 -1.56 6.68
C ALA A 301 -15.81 -1.10 5.30
N LEU A 302 -16.37 -1.68 4.24
CA LEU A 302 -15.99 -1.33 2.87
C LEU A 302 -16.44 0.09 2.49
N ASP A 303 -17.65 0.51 2.89
CA ASP A 303 -18.10 1.89 2.71
C ASP A 303 -17.16 2.90 3.40
N ALA A 304 -16.69 2.58 4.63
CA ALA A 304 -15.75 3.42 5.34
C ALA A 304 -14.39 3.53 4.62
N LEU A 305 -13.93 2.47 3.96
CA LEU A 305 -12.71 2.51 3.14
C LEU A 305 -12.91 3.35 1.87
N VAL A 306 -14.09 3.25 1.22
CA VAL A 306 -14.42 4.09 0.06
C VAL A 306 -14.47 5.57 0.45
N GLU A 307 -15.13 5.90 1.58
CA GLU A 307 -15.18 7.28 2.08
C GLU A 307 -13.80 7.87 2.38
N LEU A 308 -12.89 7.05 2.91
CA LEU A 308 -11.56 7.50 3.34
C LEU A 308 -10.56 7.61 2.18
N ALA A 309 -10.56 6.63 1.27
CA ALA A 309 -9.52 6.47 0.26
C ALA A 309 -10.05 6.51 -1.18
N ASN A 310 -11.36 6.73 -1.37
CA ASN A 310 -12.00 6.73 -2.69
C ASN A 310 -11.66 5.47 -3.53
N CYS A 311 -11.45 4.32 -2.86
CA CYS A 311 -11.14 3.05 -3.49
C CYS A 311 -12.39 2.36 -4.05
N VAL A 312 -12.22 1.37 -4.91
CA VAL A 312 -13.32 0.60 -5.50
C VAL A 312 -13.59 -0.64 -4.66
N ALA A 313 -14.61 -0.60 -3.80
CA ALA A 313 -15.02 -1.76 -3.02
C ALA A 313 -15.44 -2.92 -3.92
N VAL A 314 -15.13 -4.16 -3.50
CA VAL A 314 -15.48 -5.37 -4.28
C VAL A 314 -16.96 -5.75 -4.18
N ARG A 315 -17.68 -5.26 -3.16
CA ARG A 315 -19.13 -5.49 -3.02
C ARG A 315 -19.92 -4.55 -3.92
N ASN A 316 -20.91 -5.10 -4.61
CA ASN A 316 -21.77 -4.33 -5.52
C ASN A 316 -22.76 -3.39 -4.82
N ASP A 317 -23.04 -3.61 -3.52
CA ASP A 317 -23.96 -2.83 -2.71
C ASP A 317 -23.28 -1.73 -1.88
N CYS A 318 -21.97 -1.59 -2.00
CA CYS A 318 -21.22 -0.50 -1.39
C CYS A 318 -21.41 0.82 -2.14
N ILE A 319 -21.11 1.94 -1.44
CA ILE A 319 -21.08 3.26 -2.07
C ILE A 319 -20.04 3.26 -3.19
N ALA A 320 -20.31 4.03 -4.24
CA ALA A 320 -19.33 4.24 -5.30
C ALA A 320 -18.27 5.27 -4.87
N PRO A 321 -17.04 5.19 -5.39
CA PRO A 321 -16.07 6.28 -5.28
C PRO A 321 -16.66 7.60 -5.77
N GLN A 322 -16.14 8.74 -5.29
CA GLN A 322 -16.68 10.08 -5.64
C GLN A 322 -16.74 10.32 -7.15
N ASP A 323 -15.80 9.79 -7.90
CA ASP A 323 -15.77 9.92 -9.36
C ASP A 323 -16.71 8.91 -10.07
N GLY A 324 -17.44 8.09 -9.31
CA GLY A 324 -18.39 7.09 -9.83
C GLY A 324 -17.72 5.91 -10.55
N ASN A 325 -16.41 5.88 -10.63
CA ASN A 325 -15.67 4.90 -11.42
C ASN A 325 -15.68 3.53 -10.74
N ARG A 326 -16.26 2.56 -11.43
CA ARG A 326 -16.09 1.13 -11.12
C ARG A 326 -14.94 0.56 -11.94
N LEU A 327 -14.39 -0.60 -11.53
CA LEU A 327 -13.30 -1.23 -12.28
C LEU A 327 -13.63 -1.42 -13.76
N SER A 328 -14.89 -1.76 -14.09
CA SER A 328 -15.37 -1.91 -15.47
C SER A 328 -15.41 -0.62 -16.29
N GLU A 329 -15.34 0.54 -15.64
CA GLU A 329 -15.39 1.87 -16.23
C GLU A 329 -14.00 2.51 -16.36
N LEU A 330 -12.99 1.91 -15.74
CA LEU A 330 -11.61 2.38 -15.78
C LEU A 330 -10.86 1.80 -17.01
N ASN A 331 -9.90 2.53 -17.52
CA ASN A 331 -9.04 2.12 -18.65
C ASN A 331 -7.99 1.06 -18.26
N VAL A 332 -8.36 0.11 -17.42
CA VAL A 332 -7.45 -0.92 -16.92
C VAL A 332 -7.26 -2.05 -17.94
N ASN A 333 -6.18 -2.80 -17.78
CA ASN A 333 -6.00 -4.07 -18.49
C ASN A 333 -6.92 -5.13 -17.88
N HIS A 334 -8.10 -5.34 -18.46
CA HIS A 334 -9.05 -6.37 -18.02
C HIS A 334 -8.52 -7.81 -18.18
N ASN A 335 -7.45 -8.02 -18.96
CA ASN A 335 -6.78 -9.30 -19.10
C ASN A 335 -5.62 -9.47 -18.13
N TYR A 336 -5.32 -8.47 -17.30
CA TYR A 336 -4.31 -8.60 -16.27
C TYR A 336 -4.77 -9.58 -15.20
N SER A 337 -3.89 -10.51 -14.85
CA SER A 337 -4.13 -11.50 -13.80
C SER A 337 -3.21 -11.23 -12.61
N PRO A 338 -3.74 -10.71 -11.49
CA PRO A 338 -2.97 -10.57 -10.25
C PRO A 338 -2.46 -11.91 -9.71
N ILE A 339 -3.20 -13.00 -9.92
CA ILE A 339 -2.79 -14.35 -9.50
C ILE A 339 -1.59 -14.85 -10.34
N LYS A 340 -1.62 -14.60 -11.66
CA LYS A 340 -0.45 -14.90 -12.50
C LYS A 340 0.75 -14.06 -12.07
N ALA A 341 0.56 -12.79 -11.74
CA ALA A 341 1.60 -11.94 -11.20
C ALA A 341 2.21 -12.53 -9.92
N ALA A 342 1.38 -13.07 -9.02
CA ALA A 342 1.85 -13.75 -7.80
C ALA A 342 2.78 -14.94 -8.12
N ALA A 343 2.40 -15.76 -9.09
CA ALA A 343 3.19 -16.92 -9.51
C ALA A 343 4.56 -16.54 -10.11
N ASP A 344 4.60 -15.45 -10.88
CA ASP A 344 5.81 -15.00 -11.60
C ASP A 344 6.74 -14.11 -10.73
N LYS A 345 6.35 -13.79 -9.48
CA LYS A 345 6.98 -12.73 -8.66
C LYS A 345 8.47 -12.92 -8.44
N ALA A 346 8.90 -14.11 -8.09
CA ALA A 346 10.31 -14.38 -7.78
C ALA A 346 11.22 -14.13 -9.00
N ASP A 347 10.82 -14.60 -10.16
CA ASP A 347 11.57 -14.43 -11.40
C ASP A 347 11.60 -12.98 -11.88
N ILE A 348 10.46 -12.29 -11.77
CA ILE A 348 10.35 -10.86 -12.13
C ILE A 348 11.25 -10.02 -11.24
N LEU A 349 11.19 -10.18 -9.91
CA LEU A 349 12.01 -9.41 -8.97
C LEU A 349 13.51 -9.68 -9.16
N LYS A 350 13.89 -10.94 -9.37
CA LYS A 350 15.29 -11.29 -9.67
C LYS A 350 15.78 -10.59 -10.93
N ARG A 351 14.97 -10.54 -11.99
CA ARG A 351 15.34 -9.88 -13.24
C ARG A 351 15.39 -8.36 -13.09
N PHE A 352 14.47 -7.80 -12.31
CA PHE A 352 14.46 -6.36 -12.03
C PHE A 352 15.70 -5.93 -11.23
N SER A 353 16.12 -6.68 -10.21
CA SER A 353 17.33 -6.35 -9.44
C SER A 353 18.58 -6.29 -10.34
N ILE A 354 18.74 -7.25 -11.25
CA ILE A 354 19.86 -7.25 -12.21
C ILE A 354 19.79 -5.98 -13.10
N LEU A 355 18.60 -5.59 -13.54
CA LEU A 355 18.42 -4.42 -14.40
C LEU A 355 18.85 -3.12 -13.72
N VAL A 356 18.55 -2.97 -12.43
CA VAL A 356 18.88 -1.75 -11.66
C VAL A 356 20.34 -1.75 -11.21
N ASP A 357 20.95 -2.91 -10.92
CA ASP A 357 22.34 -3.02 -10.49
C ASP A 357 23.36 -2.83 -11.63
N ASP A 358 22.94 -2.99 -12.90
CA ASP A 358 23.80 -2.85 -14.10
C ASP A 358 23.94 -1.37 -14.56
N GLU A 359 23.30 -0.40 -13.92
CA GLU A 359 23.36 1.04 -14.18
C GLU A 359 24.19 1.79 -13.09
#